data_05d139c2c80691892af2e0babe3ae942
#
_entry.id   05d139c2c80691892af2e0babe3ae942
#
_cell.length_a   1.000
_cell.length_b   1.000
_cell.length_c   1.000
_cell.angle_alpha   90.00
_cell.angle_beta   90.00
_cell.angle_gamma   90.00
#
_symmetry.space_group_name_H-M   'P 1'
#
loop_
_entity.id
_entity.type
_entity.pdbx_description
1 polymer ?
#
loop_
_entity_poly.entity_id
_entity_poly.type
_entity_poly.pdbx_seq_one_letter_code
_entity_poly.pdbx_strand_id
1 'polypeptide(L)'
;MNYELKYIPQHIAIIMDGNGRWANERGKERSYGHQAGVEAVRRITSECTRLGVKYLTLYTFSTENWGRPADEVAALMGLVLSSLEDEIFMKNNVRFRVIGDTKRLPDAVQQKLRETEEHTAKNDAMTMVVALSYSSRWEITEAVKEIVAEVREEIDNPSLAQKWKNLKTGGIFPQDITEEYISQRLCTNFMPDPDLLIRTGGEVRISNYLLWQIAYSELYFCDTYWPDFDEAELHKAIESYQKRQRRFGKTEEQVENETEGL
;
A
#
# COMPACT_ATOMS: atom_id res chain seq x y z
N MET A 1 18.65 21.20 7.63
CA MET A 1 18.68 21.58 6.20
C MET A 1 17.27 21.93 5.79
N ASN A 2 17.03 23.11 5.18
CA ASN A 2 15.72 23.40 4.60
C ASN A 2 15.63 22.66 3.26
N TYR A 3 14.87 21.58 3.23
CA TYR A 3 14.53 20.88 1.99
C TYR A 3 13.43 21.67 1.27
N GLU A 4 13.69 22.17 0.08
CA GLU A 4 12.67 22.78 -0.77
C GLU A 4 11.97 21.66 -1.53
N LEU A 5 10.91 21.09 -0.91
CA LEU A 5 10.12 20.01 -1.51
C LEU A 5 9.06 20.64 -2.46
N LYS A 6 9.39 20.75 -3.75
CA LYS A 6 8.53 21.37 -4.78
C LYS A 6 7.48 20.40 -5.34
N TYR A 7 7.85 19.12 -5.45
CA TYR A 7 6.98 18.09 -6.01
C TYR A 7 6.82 16.95 -5.01
N ILE A 8 5.66 16.89 -4.39
CA ILE A 8 5.34 15.86 -3.40
C ILE A 8 4.68 14.68 -4.13
N PRO A 9 5.14 13.42 -3.91
CA PRO A 9 4.44 12.24 -4.42
C PRO A 9 2.99 12.23 -3.92
N GLN A 10 2.05 11.92 -4.82
CA GLN A 10 0.66 11.77 -4.43
C GLN A 10 0.45 10.52 -3.58
N HIS A 11 1.16 9.43 -3.92
CA HIS A 11 1.10 8.17 -3.22
C HIS A 11 2.50 7.65 -2.89
N ILE A 12 2.76 7.43 -1.60
CA ILE A 12 3.99 6.82 -1.08
C ILE A 12 3.65 5.42 -0.53
N ALA A 13 4.37 4.40 -1.00
CA ALA A 13 4.31 3.04 -0.46
C ALA A 13 5.58 2.72 0.33
N ILE A 14 5.48 2.09 1.52
CA ILE A 14 6.64 1.82 2.37
C ILE A 14 6.70 0.35 2.79
N ILE A 15 7.86 -0.27 2.55
CA ILE A 15 8.23 -1.56 3.14
C ILE A 15 9.03 -1.27 4.42
N MET A 16 8.39 -1.46 5.57
CA MET A 16 8.90 -1.15 6.91
C MET A 16 9.83 -2.26 7.42
N ASP A 17 11.05 -2.31 6.88
CA ASP A 17 12.03 -3.36 7.21
C ASP A 17 13.06 -2.89 8.25
N GLY A 18 13.59 -3.86 9.01
CA GLY A 18 14.68 -3.64 9.96
C GLY A 18 14.28 -3.67 11.44
N ASN A 19 12.99 -3.76 11.80
CA ASN A 19 12.52 -3.76 13.20
C ASN A 19 13.26 -4.77 14.08
N GLY A 20 13.36 -6.03 13.63
CA GLY A 20 14.01 -7.10 14.40
C GLY A 20 15.52 -6.90 14.51
N ARG A 21 16.19 -6.44 13.45
CA ARG A 21 17.65 -6.15 13.46
C ARG A 21 17.95 -4.98 14.39
N TRP A 22 17.15 -3.93 14.32
CA TRP A 22 17.23 -2.78 15.21
C TRP A 22 17.15 -3.16 16.70
N ALA A 23 16.23 -4.05 17.07
CA ALA A 23 16.09 -4.56 18.43
C ALA A 23 17.28 -5.40 18.85
N ASN A 24 17.73 -6.34 17.99
CA ASN A 24 18.86 -7.21 18.27
C ASN A 24 20.16 -6.45 18.51
N GLU A 25 20.45 -5.39 17.75
CA GLU A 25 21.63 -4.53 17.97
C GLU A 25 21.60 -3.82 19.34
N ARG A 26 20.42 -3.69 19.95
CA ARG A 26 20.19 -3.10 21.26
C ARG A 26 20.02 -4.13 22.37
N GLY A 27 20.29 -5.42 22.07
CA GLY A 27 20.11 -6.53 23.01
C GLY A 27 18.66 -6.74 23.45
N LYS A 28 17.70 -6.38 22.59
CA LYS A 28 16.27 -6.50 22.85
C LYS A 28 15.63 -7.58 21.97
N GLU A 29 14.50 -8.09 22.39
CA GLU A 29 13.68 -9.01 21.60
C GLU A 29 13.08 -8.32 20.35
N ARG A 30 12.77 -9.11 19.33
CA ARG A 30 12.20 -8.61 18.06
C ARG A 30 10.90 -7.82 18.26
N SER A 31 10.07 -8.23 19.22
CA SER A 31 8.83 -7.56 19.61
C SER A 31 9.04 -6.10 20.00
N TYR A 32 10.11 -5.82 20.72
CA TYR A 32 10.48 -4.44 21.09
C TYR A 32 10.76 -3.55 19.87
N GLY A 33 11.39 -4.10 18.84
CA GLY A 33 11.60 -3.38 17.58
C GLY A 33 10.31 -3.08 16.83
N HIS A 34 9.35 -4.00 16.86
CA HIS A 34 8.04 -3.76 16.26
C HIS A 34 7.24 -2.70 17.01
N GLN A 35 7.32 -2.65 18.35
CA GLN A 35 6.70 -1.58 19.14
C GLN A 35 7.33 -0.21 18.81
N ALA A 36 8.66 -0.12 18.72
CA ALA A 36 9.34 1.09 18.29
C ALA A 36 8.93 1.50 16.86
N GLY A 37 8.69 0.52 15.99
CA GLY A 37 8.21 0.75 14.63
C GLY A 37 6.82 1.41 14.56
N VAL A 38 5.94 1.22 15.56
CA VAL A 38 4.64 1.91 15.63
C VAL A 38 4.83 3.42 15.80
N GLU A 39 5.82 3.85 16.61
CA GLU A 39 6.11 5.28 16.76
C GLU A 39 6.63 5.90 15.44
N ALA A 40 7.40 5.14 14.65
CA ALA A 40 7.80 5.57 13.32
C ALA A 40 6.57 5.71 12.39
N VAL A 41 5.60 4.79 12.45
CA VAL A 41 4.33 4.94 11.70
C VAL A 41 3.64 6.25 12.06
N ARG A 42 3.53 6.59 13.35
CA ARG A 42 2.88 7.82 13.81
C ARG A 42 3.57 9.07 13.27
N ARG A 43 4.91 9.12 13.37
CA ARG A 43 5.70 10.24 12.85
C ARG A 43 5.52 10.42 11.35
N ILE A 44 5.72 9.35 10.59
CA ILE A 44 5.67 9.38 9.12
C ILE A 44 4.25 9.68 8.63
N THR A 45 3.22 9.16 9.29
CA THR A 45 1.83 9.49 8.97
C THR A 45 1.56 10.99 9.14
N SER A 46 1.98 11.56 10.27
CA SER A 46 1.82 13.01 10.53
C SER A 46 2.58 13.85 9.51
N GLU A 47 3.83 13.47 9.20
CA GLU A 47 4.64 14.21 8.25
C GLU A 47 4.13 14.09 6.80
N CYS A 48 3.72 12.90 6.35
CA CYS A 48 3.08 12.72 5.05
C CYS A 48 1.81 13.59 4.91
N THR A 49 0.98 13.63 5.96
CA THR A 49 -0.22 14.47 5.98
C THR A 49 0.15 15.96 5.89
N ARG A 50 1.15 16.41 6.67
CA ARG A 50 1.64 17.79 6.65
C ARG A 50 2.19 18.20 5.27
N LEU A 51 2.87 17.30 4.57
CA LEU A 51 3.41 17.52 3.23
C LEU A 51 2.33 17.50 2.14
N GLY A 52 1.12 17.03 2.44
CA GLY A 52 0.02 16.95 1.47
C GLY A 52 0.00 15.67 0.63
N VAL A 53 0.73 14.62 1.03
CA VAL A 53 0.60 13.27 0.47
C VAL A 53 -0.85 12.83 0.57
N LYS A 54 -1.39 12.21 -0.48
CA LYS A 54 -2.80 11.79 -0.51
C LYS A 54 -3.00 10.35 -0.10
N TYR A 55 -2.02 9.49 -0.38
CA TYR A 55 -2.06 8.07 -0.02
C TYR A 55 -0.74 7.64 0.58
N LEU A 56 -0.79 6.95 1.71
CA LEU A 56 0.36 6.32 2.37
C LEU A 56 0.04 4.85 2.57
N THR A 57 0.71 3.96 1.82
CA THR A 57 0.50 2.51 1.94
C THR A 57 1.66 1.86 2.70
N LEU A 58 1.35 1.14 3.76
CA LEU A 58 2.31 0.53 4.67
C LEU A 58 2.25 -1.01 4.60
N TYR A 59 3.39 -1.66 4.27
CA TYR A 59 3.50 -3.12 4.25
C TYR A 59 3.73 -3.67 5.66
N THR A 60 2.64 -4.06 6.32
CA THR A 60 2.67 -4.41 7.75
C THR A 60 2.81 -5.92 7.98
N PHE A 61 2.06 -6.75 7.23
CA PHE A 61 2.09 -8.21 7.37
C PHE A 61 1.82 -8.89 6.03
N SER A 62 2.81 -9.64 5.54
CA SER A 62 2.69 -10.36 4.27
C SER A 62 2.04 -11.73 4.42
N THR A 63 1.54 -12.30 3.31
CA THR A 63 1.03 -13.69 3.31
C THR A 63 2.11 -14.70 3.70
N GLU A 64 3.38 -14.42 3.39
CA GLU A 64 4.52 -15.26 3.76
C GLU A 64 4.81 -15.23 5.26
N ASN A 65 4.42 -14.16 5.97
CA ASN A 65 4.63 -14.02 7.42
C ASN A 65 3.79 -15.01 8.25
N TRP A 66 2.74 -15.60 7.68
CA TRP A 66 2.02 -16.70 8.33
C TRP A 66 2.89 -17.94 8.57
N GLY A 67 4.02 -18.09 7.88
CA GLY A 67 5.01 -19.14 8.13
C GLY A 67 5.94 -18.90 9.32
N ARG A 68 5.82 -17.77 10.02
CA ARG A 68 6.59 -17.47 11.24
C ARG A 68 6.08 -18.29 12.43
N PRO A 69 6.87 -18.40 13.53
CA PRO A 69 6.40 -19.00 14.77
C PRO A 69 5.07 -18.39 15.23
N ALA A 70 4.18 -19.25 15.76
CA ALA A 70 2.81 -18.84 16.10
C ALA A 70 2.74 -17.74 17.18
N ASP A 71 3.68 -17.76 18.12
CA ASP A 71 3.84 -16.74 19.15
C ASP A 71 4.26 -15.37 18.58
N GLU A 72 5.16 -15.35 17.56
CA GLU A 72 5.52 -14.12 16.85
C GLU A 72 4.32 -13.59 16.08
N VAL A 73 3.56 -14.43 15.37
CA VAL A 73 2.35 -14.03 14.65
C VAL A 73 1.31 -13.46 15.61
N ALA A 74 1.06 -14.12 16.76
CA ALA A 74 0.11 -13.64 17.75
C ALA A 74 0.53 -12.29 18.33
N ALA A 75 1.81 -12.09 18.63
CA ALA A 75 2.35 -10.82 19.10
C ALA A 75 2.18 -9.70 18.07
N LEU A 76 2.41 -9.98 16.78
CA LEU A 76 2.18 -9.02 15.69
C LEU A 76 0.71 -8.65 15.54
N MET A 77 -0.21 -9.61 15.64
CA MET A 77 -1.66 -9.34 15.62
C MET A 77 -2.11 -8.50 16.82
N GLY A 78 -1.56 -8.77 18.00
CA GLY A 78 -1.78 -7.95 19.20
C GLY A 78 -1.29 -6.51 19.00
N LEU A 79 -0.13 -6.34 18.37
CA LEU A 79 0.41 -5.02 18.05
C LEU A 79 -0.44 -4.28 17.04
N VAL A 80 -0.96 -4.94 16.01
CA VAL A 80 -1.92 -4.34 15.06
C VAL A 80 -3.13 -3.83 15.81
N LEU A 81 -3.73 -4.64 16.69
CA LEU A 81 -4.89 -4.23 17.50
C LEU A 81 -4.61 -2.98 18.34
N SER A 82 -3.46 -2.95 19.03
CA SER A 82 -3.08 -1.83 19.90
C SER A 82 -2.65 -0.57 19.14
N SER A 83 -2.22 -0.70 17.88
CA SER A 83 -1.78 0.44 17.04
C SER A 83 -2.93 1.13 16.31
N LEU A 84 -4.11 0.49 16.22
CA LEU A 84 -5.33 1.06 15.62
C LEU A 84 -6.05 1.98 16.63
N GLU A 85 -5.30 2.90 17.22
CA GLU A 85 -5.84 3.94 18.09
C GLU A 85 -6.36 5.10 17.25
N ASP A 86 -7.59 5.50 17.52
CA ASP A 86 -8.29 6.54 16.75
C ASP A 86 -7.60 7.92 16.80
N GLU A 87 -6.82 8.19 17.86
CA GLU A 87 -6.24 9.52 18.11
C GLU A 87 -5.39 10.03 16.94
N ILE A 88 -4.49 9.20 16.40
CA ILE A 88 -3.60 9.63 15.30
C ILE A 88 -4.38 9.92 14.02
N PHE A 89 -5.41 9.12 13.73
CA PHE A 89 -6.23 9.28 12.54
C PHE A 89 -7.10 10.54 12.65
N MET A 90 -7.75 10.75 13.78
CA MET A 90 -8.62 11.89 13.98
C MET A 90 -7.83 13.20 14.09
N LYS A 91 -6.70 13.21 14.80
CA LYS A 91 -5.85 14.40 14.95
C LYS A 91 -5.30 14.91 13.61
N ASN A 92 -4.93 13.99 12.71
CA ASN A 92 -4.35 14.33 11.41
C ASN A 92 -5.41 14.32 10.29
N ASN A 93 -6.68 14.11 10.56
CA ASN A 93 -7.74 13.97 9.56
C ASN A 93 -7.41 12.90 8.50
N VAL A 94 -6.90 11.74 8.95
CA VAL A 94 -6.45 10.63 8.11
C VAL A 94 -7.55 9.58 8.03
N ARG A 95 -7.93 9.19 6.80
CA ARG A 95 -8.80 8.05 6.54
C ARG A 95 -7.97 6.77 6.59
N PHE A 96 -8.42 5.80 7.37
CA PHE A 96 -7.82 4.47 7.42
C PHE A 96 -8.47 3.52 6.41
N ARG A 97 -7.66 2.70 5.76
CA ARG A 97 -8.11 1.61 4.89
C ARG A 97 -7.18 0.40 5.06
N VAL A 98 -7.72 -0.78 4.79
CA VAL A 98 -6.94 -2.03 4.82
C VAL A 98 -7.04 -2.75 3.47
N ILE A 99 -5.93 -3.36 3.02
CA ILE A 99 -5.87 -4.26 1.86
C ILE A 99 -5.26 -5.61 2.25
N GLY A 100 -5.63 -6.67 1.53
CA GLY A 100 -5.14 -8.03 1.74
C GLY A 100 -6.25 -9.01 2.15
N ASP A 101 -5.86 -10.25 2.45
CA ASP A 101 -6.77 -11.31 2.90
C ASP A 101 -7.16 -11.12 4.37
N THR A 102 -8.04 -10.15 4.62
CA THR A 102 -8.52 -9.85 5.98
C THR A 102 -9.35 -10.98 6.58
N LYS A 103 -9.93 -11.85 5.76
CA LYS A 103 -10.71 -13.02 6.24
C LYS A 103 -9.85 -14.04 6.98
N ARG A 104 -8.54 -14.05 6.73
CA ARG A 104 -7.57 -14.92 7.39
C ARG A 104 -7.12 -14.39 8.76
N LEU A 105 -7.39 -13.13 9.07
CA LEU A 105 -7.03 -12.51 10.34
C LEU A 105 -7.95 -12.99 11.47
N PRO A 106 -7.51 -12.96 12.74
CA PRO A 106 -8.38 -13.23 13.89
C PRO A 106 -9.61 -12.31 13.90
N ASP A 107 -10.77 -12.83 14.35
CA ASP A 107 -12.04 -12.08 14.35
C ASP A 107 -11.95 -10.72 15.06
N ALA A 108 -11.26 -10.66 16.19
CA ALA A 108 -11.05 -9.41 16.93
C ALA A 108 -10.28 -8.35 16.07
N VAL A 109 -9.30 -8.80 15.29
CA VAL A 109 -8.56 -7.91 14.37
C VAL A 109 -9.49 -7.45 13.25
N GLN A 110 -10.23 -8.36 12.63
CA GLN A 110 -11.18 -8.03 11.58
C GLN A 110 -12.24 -7.01 12.05
N GLN A 111 -12.76 -7.20 13.26
CA GLN A 111 -13.74 -6.27 13.84
C GLN A 111 -13.12 -4.89 14.05
N LYS A 112 -11.94 -4.81 14.68
CA LYS A 112 -11.27 -3.52 14.95
C LYS A 112 -10.93 -2.78 13.66
N LEU A 113 -10.50 -3.49 12.60
CA LEU A 113 -10.25 -2.90 11.29
C LEU A 113 -11.51 -2.23 10.72
N ARG A 114 -12.65 -2.95 10.73
CA ARG A 114 -13.94 -2.39 10.25
C ARG A 114 -14.36 -1.15 11.05
N GLU A 115 -14.30 -1.23 12.39
CA GLU A 115 -14.64 -0.11 13.27
C GLU A 115 -13.76 1.12 12.97
N THR A 116 -12.46 0.92 12.76
CA THR A 116 -11.52 2.00 12.42
C THR A 116 -11.81 2.60 11.05
N GLU A 117 -12.09 1.77 10.02
CA GLU A 117 -12.48 2.25 8.70
C GLU A 117 -13.76 3.09 8.74
N GLU A 118 -14.79 2.62 9.48
CA GLU A 118 -16.05 3.34 9.65
C GLU A 118 -15.86 4.66 10.40
N HIS A 119 -15.11 4.65 11.50
CA HIS A 119 -14.87 5.84 12.32
C HIS A 119 -14.11 6.92 11.56
N THR A 120 -13.15 6.53 10.72
CA THR A 120 -12.31 7.47 9.95
C THR A 120 -12.86 7.78 8.55
N ALA A 121 -14.00 7.22 8.15
CA ALA A 121 -14.53 7.29 6.79
C ALA A 121 -14.72 8.73 6.25
N LYS A 122 -14.94 9.71 7.13
CA LYS A 122 -15.15 11.11 6.76
C LYS A 122 -13.86 11.93 6.69
N ASN A 123 -12.73 11.36 7.15
CA ASN A 123 -11.44 12.03 7.08
C ASN A 123 -10.95 12.10 5.62
N ASP A 124 -10.31 13.21 5.24
CA ASP A 124 -10.01 13.53 3.84
C ASP A 124 -8.63 14.17 3.59
N ALA A 125 -7.83 14.43 4.63
CA ALA A 125 -6.49 15.01 4.43
C ALA A 125 -5.55 14.02 3.71
N MET A 126 -5.53 12.76 4.16
CA MET A 126 -4.76 11.66 3.58
C MET A 126 -5.50 10.33 3.80
N THR A 127 -5.32 9.36 2.91
CA THR A 127 -5.73 7.97 3.15
C THR A 127 -4.50 7.15 3.52
N MET A 128 -4.47 6.59 4.74
CA MET A 128 -3.47 5.58 5.13
C MET A 128 -4.01 4.19 4.85
N VAL A 129 -3.25 3.42 4.10
CA VAL A 129 -3.61 2.06 3.69
C VAL A 129 -2.64 1.07 4.35
N VAL A 130 -3.16 0.12 5.10
CA VAL A 130 -2.35 -0.90 5.76
C VAL A 130 -2.52 -2.23 5.02
N ALA A 131 -1.42 -2.76 4.49
CA ALA A 131 -1.41 -4.06 3.83
C ALA A 131 -1.20 -5.17 4.88
N LEU A 132 -2.27 -5.91 5.18
CA LEU A 132 -2.33 -7.00 6.18
C LEU A 132 -2.71 -8.31 5.51
N SER A 133 -1.93 -9.38 5.78
CA SER A 133 -2.11 -10.67 5.09
C SER A 133 -2.13 -10.48 3.57
N TYR A 134 -1.28 -9.56 3.09
CA TYR A 134 -1.22 -9.12 1.70
C TYR A 134 0.00 -9.70 0.99
N SER A 135 -0.14 -10.05 -0.27
CA SER A 135 0.95 -10.14 -1.23
C SER A 135 0.40 -9.94 -2.65
N SER A 136 1.22 -9.39 -3.54
CA SER A 136 0.75 -9.04 -4.88
C SER A 136 0.37 -10.27 -5.72
N ARG A 137 1.10 -11.39 -5.58
CA ARG A 137 0.73 -12.63 -6.27
C ARG A 137 -0.61 -13.18 -5.81
N TRP A 138 -0.90 -13.10 -4.51
CA TRP A 138 -2.22 -13.44 -3.97
C TRP A 138 -3.29 -12.52 -4.56
N GLU A 139 -3.11 -11.22 -4.52
CA GLU A 139 -4.04 -10.23 -5.04
C GLU A 139 -4.39 -10.47 -6.51
N ILE A 140 -3.36 -10.63 -7.36
CA ILE A 140 -3.55 -10.91 -8.80
C ILE A 140 -4.30 -12.24 -8.99
N THR A 141 -3.98 -13.26 -8.18
CA THR A 141 -4.68 -14.56 -8.24
C THR A 141 -6.15 -14.42 -7.87
N GLU A 142 -6.49 -13.62 -6.84
CA GLU A 142 -7.90 -13.37 -6.47
C GLU A 142 -8.62 -12.59 -7.57
N ALA A 143 -8.00 -11.59 -8.19
CA ALA A 143 -8.59 -10.87 -9.33
C ALA A 143 -8.89 -11.83 -10.51
N VAL A 144 -7.97 -12.75 -10.82
CA VAL A 144 -8.21 -13.78 -11.86
C VAL A 144 -9.35 -14.71 -11.48
N LYS A 145 -9.45 -15.13 -10.21
CA LYS A 145 -10.58 -15.97 -9.75
C LYS A 145 -11.91 -15.24 -9.87
N GLU A 146 -11.96 -13.96 -9.55
CA GLU A 146 -13.15 -13.12 -9.69
C GLU A 146 -13.58 -13.05 -11.16
N ILE A 147 -12.66 -12.79 -12.09
CA ILE A 147 -12.92 -12.78 -13.54
C ILE A 147 -13.49 -14.12 -14.00
N VAL A 148 -12.89 -15.24 -13.58
CA VAL A 148 -13.39 -16.59 -13.95
C VAL A 148 -14.79 -16.84 -13.38
N ALA A 149 -15.08 -16.38 -12.17
CA ALA A 149 -16.38 -16.52 -11.55
C ALA A 149 -17.45 -15.73 -12.32
N GLU A 150 -17.15 -14.49 -12.74
CA GLU A 150 -18.03 -13.64 -13.55
C GLU A 150 -18.35 -14.32 -14.90
N VAL A 151 -17.32 -14.83 -15.60
CA VAL A 151 -17.51 -15.55 -16.87
C VAL A 151 -18.40 -16.79 -16.68
N ARG A 152 -18.22 -17.55 -15.60
CA ARG A 152 -19.06 -18.72 -15.31
C ARG A 152 -20.51 -18.35 -15.02
N GLU A 153 -20.73 -17.31 -14.23
CA GLU A 153 -22.08 -16.85 -13.93
C GLU A 153 -22.85 -16.43 -15.20
N GLU A 154 -22.16 -15.78 -16.15
CA GLU A 154 -22.73 -15.46 -17.46
C GLU A 154 -23.12 -16.70 -18.28
N ILE A 155 -22.27 -17.73 -18.26
CA ILE A 155 -22.54 -19.00 -18.99
C ILE A 155 -23.72 -19.74 -18.36
N ASP A 156 -23.78 -19.82 -17.03
CA ASP A 156 -24.79 -20.58 -16.28
C ASP A 156 -26.14 -19.86 -16.20
N ASN A 157 -26.19 -18.55 -16.49
CA ASN A 157 -27.43 -17.74 -16.44
C ASN A 157 -27.71 -17.00 -17.75
N PRO A 158 -28.38 -17.68 -18.71
CA PRO A 158 -28.72 -17.10 -20.03
C PRO A 158 -29.57 -15.82 -19.97
N SER A 159 -30.28 -15.56 -18.87
CA SER A 159 -31.06 -14.33 -18.70
C SER A 159 -30.16 -13.11 -18.46
N LEU A 160 -29.03 -13.30 -17.80
CA LEU A 160 -27.97 -12.28 -17.68
C LEU A 160 -27.29 -12.06 -19.05
N ALA A 161 -26.97 -13.12 -19.78
CA ALA A 161 -26.44 -13.05 -21.15
C ALA A 161 -27.37 -12.23 -22.07
N GLN A 162 -28.71 -12.34 -21.90
CA GLN A 162 -29.69 -11.54 -22.66
C GLN A 162 -29.67 -10.06 -22.24
N LYS A 163 -29.45 -9.77 -20.95
CA LYS A 163 -29.31 -8.39 -20.41
C LYS A 163 -28.05 -7.73 -20.96
N TRP A 164 -26.95 -8.49 -21.11
CA TRP A 164 -25.69 -8.03 -21.67
C TRP A 164 -25.70 -7.90 -23.20
N LYS A 165 -26.48 -8.77 -23.92
CA LYS A 165 -26.72 -8.62 -25.36
C LYS A 165 -27.34 -7.27 -25.71
N ASN A 166 -28.18 -6.71 -24.85
CA ASN A 166 -28.76 -5.38 -25.01
C ASN A 166 -27.74 -4.22 -24.76
N LEU A 167 -26.57 -4.52 -24.17
CA LEU A 167 -25.48 -3.58 -23.93
C LEU A 167 -24.34 -3.66 -24.98
N LYS A 168 -24.59 -4.22 -26.17
CA LYS A 168 -23.64 -4.40 -27.29
C LYS A 168 -22.46 -5.39 -27.06
N THR A 169 -22.36 -6.05 -25.92
CA THR A 169 -21.31 -7.02 -25.64
C THR A 169 -21.94 -8.31 -25.13
N GLY A 170 -21.91 -9.35 -25.93
CA GLY A 170 -22.50 -10.66 -25.61
C GLY A 170 -21.58 -11.51 -24.72
N GLY A 171 -21.31 -11.08 -23.48
CA GLY A 171 -20.45 -11.78 -22.53
C GLY A 171 -19.02 -11.21 -22.47
N ILE A 172 -18.21 -11.68 -21.50
CA ILE A 172 -16.81 -11.32 -21.34
C ILE A 172 -15.97 -12.20 -22.26
N PHE A 173 -15.30 -11.58 -23.24
CA PHE A 173 -14.39 -12.27 -24.17
C PHE A 173 -12.91 -11.99 -23.77
N PRO A 174 -11.95 -12.81 -24.21
CA PRO A 174 -10.53 -12.59 -23.89
C PRO A 174 -10.01 -11.18 -24.22
N GLN A 175 -10.52 -10.55 -25.30
CA GLN A 175 -10.14 -9.19 -25.68
C GLN A 175 -10.70 -8.09 -24.76
N ASP A 176 -11.68 -8.38 -23.94
CA ASP A 176 -12.28 -7.45 -22.96
C ASP A 176 -11.45 -7.41 -21.66
N ILE A 177 -10.58 -8.41 -21.46
CA ILE A 177 -9.69 -8.49 -20.31
C ILE A 177 -8.45 -7.63 -20.59
N THR A 178 -8.56 -6.35 -20.30
CA THR A 178 -7.49 -5.36 -20.42
C THR A 178 -6.74 -5.19 -19.09
N GLU A 179 -5.64 -4.46 -19.09
CA GLU A 179 -4.94 -4.06 -17.84
C GLU A 179 -5.87 -3.32 -16.89
N GLU A 180 -6.70 -2.42 -17.42
CA GLU A 180 -7.69 -1.68 -16.65
C GLU A 180 -8.75 -2.63 -16.05
N TYR A 181 -9.20 -3.63 -16.81
CA TYR A 181 -10.16 -4.63 -16.34
C TYR A 181 -9.62 -5.43 -15.14
N ILE A 182 -8.32 -5.76 -15.17
CA ILE A 182 -7.63 -6.41 -14.04
C ILE A 182 -7.47 -5.44 -12.88
N SER A 183 -7.00 -4.21 -13.13
CA SER A 183 -6.77 -3.17 -12.12
C SER A 183 -8.01 -2.88 -11.29
N GLN A 184 -9.20 -2.87 -11.92
CA GLN A 184 -10.49 -2.66 -11.23
C GLN A 184 -10.87 -3.79 -10.26
N ARG A 185 -10.25 -4.97 -10.35
CA ARG A 185 -10.47 -6.13 -9.46
C ARG A 185 -9.39 -6.32 -8.42
N LEU A 186 -8.36 -5.48 -8.45
CA LEU A 186 -7.37 -5.48 -7.39
C LEU A 186 -7.93 -4.81 -6.13
N CYS A 187 -7.52 -5.26 -4.96
CA CYS A 187 -7.95 -4.66 -3.69
C CYS A 187 -7.44 -3.23 -3.49
N THR A 188 -6.62 -2.75 -4.42
CA THR A 188 -6.05 -1.40 -4.50
C THR A 188 -6.82 -0.45 -5.44
N ASN A 189 -7.90 -0.89 -6.06
CA ASN A 189 -8.64 -0.16 -7.11
C ASN A 189 -9.20 1.22 -6.69
N PHE A 190 -9.23 1.51 -5.40
CA PHE A 190 -9.74 2.78 -4.84
C PHE A 190 -8.68 3.89 -4.73
N MET A 191 -7.43 3.59 -5.08
CA MET A 191 -6.30 4.51 -4.96
C MET A 191 -5.42 4.47 -6.22
N PRO A 192 -4.69 5.56 -6.53
CA PRO A 192 -3.73 5.56 -7.63
C PRO A 192 -2.52 4.67 -7.32
N ASP A 193 -1.79 4.29 -8.36
CA ASP A 193 -0.51 3.60 -8.20
C ASP A 193 0.50 4.46 -7.41
N PRO A 194 1.43 3.85 -6.66
CA PRO A 194 2.44 4.60 -5.93
C PRO A 194 3.38 5.37 -6.88
N ASP A 195 3.63 6.63 -6.56
CA ASP A 195 4.68 7.42 -7.21
C ASP A 195 6.06 7.01 -6.71
N LEU A 196 6.16 6.74 -5.40
CA LEU A 196 7.39 6.42 -4.69
C LEU A 196 7.19 5.20 -3.79
N LEU A 197 8.04 4.18 -3.99
CA LEU A 197 8.15 3.06 -3.06
C LEU A 197 9.47 3.21 -2.28
N ILE A 198 9.36 3.21 -0.94
CA ILE A 198 10.48 3.26 -0.02
C ILE A 198 10.65 1.90 0.65
N ARG A 199 11.88 1.40 0.73
CA ARG A 199 12.23 0.27 1.59
C ARG A 199 13.36 0.63 2.52
N THR A 200 13.13 0.46 3.82
CA THR A 200 14.11 0.66 4.90
C THR A 200 14.91 -0.61 5.18
N GLY A 201 16.00 -0.51 5.93
CA GLY A 201 16.73 -1.65 6.46
C GLY A 201 17.75 -2.29 5.52
N GLY A 202 18.19 -1.62 4.46
CA GLY A 202 19.33 -2.04 3.63
C GLY A 202 19.06 -3.14 2.61
N GLU A 203 17.83 -3.62 2.49
CA GLU A 203 17.46 -4.65 1.51
C GLU A 203 16.94 -4.02 0.22
N VAL A 204 17.34 -4.56 -0.94
CA VAL A 204 17.03 -4.00 -2.27
C VAL A 204 16.03 -4.84 -3.09
N ARG A 205 15.18 -5.60 -2.42
CA ARG A 205 14.10 -6.40 -3.03
C ARG A 205 12.72 -5.87 -2.66
N ILE A 206 11.71 -6.18 -3.48
CA ILE A 206 10.32 -5.69 -3.31
C ILE A 206 9.46 -6.63 -2.46
N SER A 207 9.88 -7.88 -2.29
CA SER A 207 9.24 -8.88 -1.41
C SER A 207 7.74 -9.08 -1.68
N ASN A 208 7.36 -9.24 -2.96
CA ASN A 208 5.99 -9.54 -3.38
C ASN A 208 4.97 -8.45 -2.98
N TYR A 209 5.43 -7.18 -2.90
CA TYR A 209 4.60 -6.04 -2.51
C TYR A 209 4.22 -5.21 -3.72
N LEU A 210 2.93 -4.98 -3.95
CA LEU A 210 2.35 -4.10 -4.97
C LEU A 210 2.94 -4.26 -6.38
N LEU A 211 3.28 -5.50 -6.83
CA LEU A 211 4.01 -5.74 -8.09
C LEU A 211 3.30 -5.15 -9.32
N TRP A 212 1.97 -5.18 -9.35
CA TRP A 212 1.18 -4.60 -10.43
C TRP A 212 1.28 -3.07 -10.41
N GLN A 213 1.10 -2.49 -9.24
CA GLN A 213 0.96 -1.04 -9.05
C GLN A 213 2.29 -0.28 -9.14
N ILE A 214 3.43 -0.94 -8.84
CA ILE A 214 4.75 -0.28 -8.84
C ILE A 214 5.48 -0.32 -10.18
N ALA A 215 4.80 -0.73 -11.26
CA ALA A 215 5.41 -0.88 -12.58
C ALA A 215 6.15 0.39 -13.06
N TYR A 216 5.68 1.56 -12.64
CA TYR A 216 6.29 2.86 -12.99
C TYR A 216 6.65 3.71 -11.76
N SER A 217 6.68 3.10 -10.57
CA SER A 217 7.07 3.80 -9.34
C SER A 217 8.56 4.06 -9.29
N GLU A 218 8.96 5.20 -8.73
CA GLU A 218 10.34 5.41 -8.31
C GLU A 218 10.65 4.58 -7.06
N LEU A 219 11.82 3.92 -7.05
CA LEU A 219 12.24 3.07 -5.95
C LEU A 219 13.35 3.77 -5.14
N TYR A 220 13.16 3.82 -3.83
CA TYR A 220 14.14 4.34 -2.88
C TYR A 220 14.46 3.29 -1.81
N PHE A 221 15.73 2.91 -1.72
CA PHE A 221 16.23 1.96 -0.72
C PHE A 221 17.20 2.68 0.21
N CYS A 222 17.06 2.48 1.53
CA CYS A 222 17.98 3.06 2.51
C CYS A 222 18.39 2.03 3.57
N ASP A 223 19.57 2.25 4.16
CA ASP A 223 20.11 1.38 5.21
C ASP A 223 19.46 1.62 6.57
N THR A 224 18.83 2.78 6.76
CA THR A 224 18.14 3.14 8.00
C THR A 224 17.06 2.13 8.34
N TYR A 225 17.10 1.56 9.54
CA TYR A 225 16.05 0.67 10.04
C TYR A 225 14.75 1.43 10.28
N TRP A 226 13.61 0.77 10.08
CA TRP A 226 12.30 1.41 10.21
C TRP A 226 12.08 2.19 11.52
N PRO A 227 12.44 1.69 12.73
CA PRO A 227 12.25 2.46 13.96
C PRO A 227 13.01 3.81 13.99
N ASP A 228 14.13 3.90 13.29
CA ASP A 228 14.97 5.10 13.19
C ASP A 228 14.67 5.94 11.94
N PHE A 229 13.74 5.49 11.09
CA PHE A 229 13.30 6.23 9.90
C PHE A 229 12.41 7.41 10.34
N ASP A 230 12.95 8.60 10.25
CA ASP A 230 12.32 9.85 10.68
C ASP A 230 11.89 10.75 9.51
N GLU A 231 11.43 11.94 9.83
CA GLU A 231 11.01 12.96 8.87
C GLU A 231 12.17 13.37 7.95
N ALA A 232 13.40 13.41 8.45
CA ALA A 232 14.57 13.78 7.65
C ALA A 232 14.90 12.70 6.61
N GLU A 233 14.75 11.42 6.97
CA GLU A 233 14.91 10.30 6.04
C GLU A 233 13.79 10.29 4.99
N LEU A 234 12.55 10.58 5.38
CA LEU A 234 11.44 10.73 4.44
C LEU A 234 11.71 11.87 3.44
N HIS A 235 12.19 13.01 3.91
CA HIS A 235 12.54 14.15 3.05
C HIS A 235 13.65 13.79 2.06
N LYS A 236 14.68 13.03 2.46
CA LYS A 236 15.71 12.53 1.53
C LYS A 236 15.11 11.64 0.43
N ALA A 237 14.17 10.77 0.79
CA ALA A 237 13.49 9.92 -0.19
C ALA A 237 12.68 10.74 -1.19
N ILE A 238 11.93 11.75 -0.73
CA ILE A 238 11.15 12.66 -1.58
C ILE A 238 12.09 13.53 -2.43
N GLU A 239 13.20 14.02 -1.88
CA GLU A 239 14.21 14.76 -2.63
C GLU A 239 14.82 13.90 -3.76
N SER A 240 15.11 12.63 -3.48
CA SER A 240 15.56 11.67 -4.50
C SER A 240 14.53 11.48 -5.61
N TYR A 241 13.25 11.36 -5.25
CA TYR A 241 12.13 11.28 -6.20
C TYR A 241 12.06 12.52 -7.09
N GLN A 242 12.13 13.73 -6.53
CA GLN A 242 12.06 14.98 -7.28
C GLN A 242 13.18 15.15 -8.31
N LYS A 243 14.37 14.59 -8.05
CA LYS A 243 15.53 14.68 -8.95
C LYS A 243 15.41 13.76 -10.16
N ARG A 244 14.43 12.85 -10.18
CA ARG A 244 14.24 11.89 -11.26
C ARG A 244 13.16 12.38 -12.21
N GLN A 245 13.45 12.36 -13.52
CA GLN A 245 12.45 12.61 -14.54
C GLN A 245 11.65 11.33 -14.82
N ARG A 246 10.34 11.36 -14.58
CA ARG A 246 9.45 10.25 -14.92
C ARG A 246 9.13 10.32 -16.42
N ARG A 247 9.67 9.38 -17.20
CA ARG A 247 9.53 9.39 -18.67
C ARG A 247 8.34 8.57 -19.18
N PHE A 248 7.82 7.63 -18.42
CA PHE A 248 6.74 6.72 -18.83
C PHE A 248 6.94 6.12 -20.23
N GLY A 249 8.19 5.74 -20.55
CA GLY A 249 8.56 5.25 -21.88
C GLY A 249 8.76 6.32 -22.96
N LYS A 250 8.62 7.62 -22.64
CA LYS A 250 8.84 8.76 -23.55
C LYS A 250 10.33 9.17 -23.58
N THR A 251 10.71 9.90 -24.65
CA THR A 251 12.04 10.54 -24.71
C THR A 251 12.09 11.80 -23.85
N GLU A 252 13.31 12.29 -23.53
CA GLU A 252 13.49 13.56 -22.79
C GLU A 252 12.78 14.72 -23.47
N GLU A 253 12.96 14.88 -24.78
CA GLU A 253 12.34 15.93 -25.60
C GLU A 253 10.79 15.87 -25.56
N GLN A 254 10.19 14.68 -25.48
CA GLN A 254 8.74 14.53 -25.38
C GLN A 254 8.20 14.98 -24.01
N VAL A 255 8.96 14.75 -22.93
CA VAL A 255 8.57 15.18 -21.58
C VAL A 255 8.75 16.68 -21.40
N GLU A 256 9.83 17.28 -21.94
CA GLU A 256 10.09 18.72 -21.88
C GLU A 256 9.01 19.52 -22.64
N ASN A 257 8.61 19.07 -23.83
CA ASN A 257 7.56 19.72 -24.61
C ASN A 257 6.17 19.70 -23.95
N GLU A 258 5.85 18.68 -23.13
CA GLU A 258 4.59 18.63 -22.36
C GLU A 258 4.62 19.55 -21.13
N THR A 259 5.79 19.78 -20.55
CA THR A 259 5.95 20.66 -19.38
C THR A 259 5.98 22.14 -19.75
N GLU A 260 6.43 22.48 -20.97
CA GLU A 260 6.42 23.86 -21.51
C GLU A 260 5.06 24.27 -22.09
N GLY A 261 4.13 23.34 -22.29
CA GLY A 261 2.78 23.57 -22.83
C GLY A 261 1.69 23.74 -21.76
N LEU A 262 2.04 23.76 -20.47
CA LEU A 262 1.17 24.02 -19.31
C LEU A 262 1.52 25.36 -18.67
#